data_776ee9dbf09a3ee27587907f2bbd7531
#
_entry.id   776ee9dbf09a3ee27587907f2bbd7531
#
_cell.length_a   1.000
_cell.length_b   1.000
_cell.length_c   1.000
_cell.angle_alpha   90.00
_cell.angle_beta   90.00
_cell.angle_gamma   90.00
#
_symmetry.space_group_name_H-M   'P 1'
#
loop_
_entity.id
_entity.type
_entity.pdbx_description
1 polymer ?
#
loop_
_entity_poly.entity_id
_entity_poly.type
_entity_poly.pdbx_seq_one_letter_code
_entity_poly.pdbx_strand_id
1 'polypeptide(L)'
;QNELAELLGAQEEMLSVVPSESEVGVSTIQVTEDGYYFAAYSSVTSDTLEEEVSDGRTKSFTKASHGYILDLGYAKSGDVIRIKNSNNERVDITAYQLNMDALDTAYETLNSQTMELTSFSDRKITGTIDVEKAGNLVFSIAREDGWTVYVDGKETEPETFAEAFISVPLTDGKHDIELIYTTPGL
;
A
#
# COMPACT_ATOMS: atom_id res chain seq x y z
N GLN A 1 -3.47 4.31 -3.80
CA GLN A 1 -2.43 4.75 -2.84
C GLN A 1 -2.38 6.27 -2.75
N ASN A 2 -2.52 7.01 -3.86
CA ASN A 2 -2.57 8.48 -3.83
C ASN A 2 -3.79 8.98 -3.04
N GLU A 3 -4.97 8.41 -3.26
CA GLU A 3 -6.18 8.72 -2.47
C GLU A 3 -5.96 8.44 -0.97
N LEU A 4 -5.28 7.35 -0.62
CA LEU A 4 -4.96 7.05 0.77
C LEU A 4 -4.03 8.10 1.37
N ALA A 5 -3.00 8.51 0.64
CA ALA A 5 -2.07 9.54 1.10
C ALA A 5 -2.78 10.90 1.29
N GLU A 6 -3.67 11.28 0.39
CA GLU A 6 -4.49 12.49 0.49
C GLU A 6 -5.40 12.44 1.73
N LEU A 7 -6.09 11.32 1.98
CA LEU A 7 -6.90 11.11 3.19
C LEU A 7 -6.09 11.22 4.48
N LEU A 8 -4.79 10.94 4.42
CA LEU A 8 -3.85 11.03 5.52
C LEU A 8 -3.10 12.37 5.58
N GLY A 9 -3.51 13.34 4.79
CA GLY A 9 -3.02 14.72 4.84
C GLY A 9 -1.82 15.04 3.97
N ALA A 10 -1.36 14.10 3.13
CA ALA A 10 -0.33 14.41 2.14
C ALA A 10 -0.84 15.45 1.13
N GLN A 11 0.00 16.44 0.83
CA GLN A 11 -0.33 17.51 -0.13
C GLN A 11 0.07 17.14 -1.56
N GLU A 12 0.93 16.13 -1.71
CA GLU A 12 1.45 15.64 -2.97
C GLU A 12 1.12 14.16 -3.15
N GLU A 13 1.13 13.70 -4.40
CA GLU A 13 0.91 12.30 -4.72
C GLU A 13 2.03 11.42 -4.13
N MET A 14 1.64 10.32 -3.49
CA MET A 14 2.60 9.32 -2.99
C MET A 14 3.32 8.59 -4.13
N LEU A 15 2.63 8.35 -5.25
CA LEU A 15 3.16 7.72 -6.44
C LEU A 15 2.96 8.64 -7.64
N SER A 16 4.05 9.21 -8.14
CA SER A 16 4.08 10.06 -9.33
C SER A 16 4.42 9.25 -10.57
N VAL A 17 3.67 9.41 -11.65
CA VAL A 17 3.97 8.75 -12.92
C VAL A 17 5.25 9.33 -13.51
N VAL A 18 6.16 8.45 -13.91
CA VAL A 18 7.41 8.83 -14.59
C VAL A 18 7.42 8.36 -16.04
N PRO A 19 8.13 9.08 -16.95
CA PRO A 19 8.19 8.72 -18.36
C PRO A 19 8.76 7.31 -18.56
N SER A 20 8.09 6.53 -19.41
CA SER A 20 8.53 5.21 -19.84
C SER A 20 8.22 5.00 -21.32
N GLU A 21 9.05 4.22 -21.99
CA GLU A 21 8.89 3.85 -23.40
C GLU A 21 8.79 2.34 -23.50
N SER A 22 7.83 1.84 -24.26
CA SER A 22 7.61 0.39 -24.47
C SER A 22 7.76 0.04 -25.93
N GLU A 23 8.69 -0.88 -26.19
CA GLU A 23 8.95 -1.50 -27.48
C GLU A 23 8.72 -3.02 -27.42
N VAL A 24 8.85 -3.67 -28.55
CA VAL A 24 8.80 -5.14 -28.60
C VAL A 24 9.97 -5.72 -27.83
N GLY A 25 9.68 -6.52 -26.82
CA GLY A 25 10.67 -7.23 -25.99
C GLY A 25 11.30 -6.41 -24.86
N VAL A 26 11.12 -5.08 -24.83
CA VAL A 26 11.72 -4.25 -23.79
C VAL A 26 10.91 -3.00 -23.51
N SER A 27 10.79 -2.65 -22.22
CA SER A 27 10.29 -1.36 -21.76
C SER A 27 11.39 -0.64 -20.99
N THR A 28 11.53 0.66 -21.21
CA THR A 28 12.64 1.47 -20.68
C THR A 28 12.11 2.63 -19.85
N ILE A 29 12.71 2.84 -18.70
CA ILE A 29 12.44 3.96 -17.79
C ILE A 29 13.73 4.77 -17.66
N GLN A 30 13.64 6.08 -17.90
CA GLN A 30 14.75 7.01 -17.65
C GLN A 30 14.58 7.56 -16.23
N VAL A 31 15.53 7.28 -15.36
CA VAL A 31 15.53 7.75 -13.98
C VAL A 31 16.03 9.18 -13.93
N THR A 32 15.16 10.12 -13.57
CA THR A 32 15.50 11.54 -13.52
C THR A 32 15.88 12.03 -12.12
N GLU A 33 15.45 11.32 -11.09
CA GLU A 33 15.70 11.65 -9.69
C GLU A 33 16.05 10.39 -8.89
N ASP A 34 16.81 10.55 -7.83
CA ASP A 34 17.10 9.46 -6.89
C ASP A 34 15.80 9.04 -6.18
N GLY A 35 15.52 7.74 -6.07
CA GLY A 35 14.33 7.29 -5.36
C GLY A 35 13.97 5.83 -5.58
N TYR A 36 12.83 5.42 -5.00
CA TYR A 36 12.24 4.10 -5.21
C TYR A 36 11.28 4.12 -6.38
N TYR A 37 11.39 3.11 -7.24
CA TYR A 37 10.61 2.97 -8.46
C TYR A 37 9.77 1.71 -8.47
N PHE A 38 8.61 1.81 -9.08
CA PHE A 38 7.66 0.72 -9.27
C PHE A 38 7.12 0.74 -10.70
N ALA A 39 6.62 -0.39 -11.19
CA ALA A 39 5.94 -0.43 -12.47
C ALA A 39 4.68 -1.30 -12.42
N ALA A 40 3.58 -0.76 -12.93
CA ALA A 40 2.44 -1.55 -13.38
C ALA A 40 2.64 -1.89 -14.86
N TYR A 41 2.11 -3.00 -15.33
CA TYR A 41 2.26 -3.44 -16.72
C TYR A 41 0.97 -4.04 -17.27
N SER A 42 0.84 -3.99 -18.59
CA SER A 42 -0.23 -4.69 -19.29
C SER A 42 -0.11 -6.21 -19.13
N SER A 43 -1.18 -6.94 -19.43
CA SER A 43 -1.13 -8.40 -19.39
C SER A 43 -0.05 -8.95 -20.30
N VAL A 44 0.71 -9.92 -19.79
CA VAL A 44 1.79 -10.60 -20.51
C VAL A 44 1.51 -12.10 -20.59
N THR A 45 1.99 -12.75 -21.65
CA THR A 45 1.97 -14.22 -21.76
C THR A 45 3.21 -14.85 -21.15
N SER A 46 4.28 -14.07 -21.01
CA SER A 46 5.52 -14.50 -20.35
C SER A 46 5.29 -14.68 -18.85
N ASP A 47 5.78 -15.78 -18.30
CA ASP A 47 5.73 -16.01 -16.84
C ASP A 47 6.89 -15.30 -16.12
N THR A 48 7.86 -14.76 -16.86
CA THR A 48 9.02 -14.07 -16.29
C THR A 48 9.27 -12.75 -17.01
N LEU A 49 9.46 -11.70 -16.22
CA LEU A 49 10.03 -10.42 -16.64
C LEU A 49 11.39 -10.25 -15.98
N GLU A 50 12.33 -9.66 -16.70
CA GLU A 50 13.69 -9.41 -16.23
C GLU A 50 13.95 -7.90 -16.20
N GLU A 51 14.33 -7.41 -15.04
CA GLU A 51 14.84 -6.06 -14.86
C GLU A 51 16.35 -6.05 -15.04
N GLU A 52 16.84 -5.04 -15.74
CA GLU A 52 18.25 -4.71 -15.89
C GLU A 52 18.44 -3.21 -15.68
N VAL A 53 19.28 -2.83 -14.73
CA VAL A 53 19.63 -1.43 -14.46
C VAL A 53 20.99 -1.11 -15.05
N SER A 54 21.17 0.12 -15.52
CA SER A 54 22.44 0.57 -16.16
C SER A 54 23.68 0.47 -15.27
N ASP A 55 23.50 0.37 -13.95
CA ASP A 55 24.56 0.15 -12.97
C ASP A 55 25.01 -1.34 -12.85
N GLY A 56 24.36 -2.24 -13.60
CA GLY A 56 24.68 -3.67 -13.65
C GLY A 56 23.83 -4.54 -12.75
N ARG A 57 22.89 -3.98 -11.95
CA ARG A 57 21.94 -4.78 -11.19
C ARG A 57 20.91 -5.45 -12.11
N THR A 58 20.50 -6.65 -11.72
CA THR A 58 19.44 -7.40 -12.41
C THR A 58 18.50 -8.03 -11.39
N LYS A 59 17.22 -8.18 -11.77
CA LYS A 59 16.20 -8.83 -10.95
C LYS A 59 15.20 -9.57 -11.84
N SER A 60 14.77 -10.77 -11.43
CA SER A 60 13.75 -11.53 -12.14
C SER A 60 12.44 -11.51 -11.38
N PHE A 61 11.35 -11.26 -12.09
CA PHE A 61 9.99 -11.30 -11.60
C PHE A 61 9.28 -12.51 -12.19
N THR A 62 8.96 -13.51 -11.36
CA THR A 62 8.27 -14.73 -11.79
C THR A 62 6.76 -14.59 -11.62
N LYS A 63 5.98 -15.43 -12.32
CA LYS A 63 4.51 -15.39 -12.34
C LYS A 63 3.95 -14.05 -12.86
N ALA A 64 4.67 -13.41 -13.76
CA ALA A 64 4.26 -12.14 -14.35
C ALA A 64 2.91 -12.21 -15.08
N SER A 65 2.52 -13.39 -15.59
CA SER A 65 1.20 -13.63 -16.20
C SER A 65 0.02 -13.38 -15.24
N HIS A 66 0.25 -13.36 -13.91
CA HIS A 66 -0.79 -13.10 -12.91
C HIS A 66 -1.09 -11.61 -12.70
N GLY A 67 -0.23 -10.71 -13.17
CA GLY A 67 -0.36 -9.26 -13.01
C GLY A 67 -0.15 -8.80 -11.56
N TYR A 68 0.93 -8.06 -11.31
CA TYR A 68 1.21 -7.42 -10.02
C TYR A 68 2.09 -6.20 -10.23
N ILE A 69 2.28 -5.40 -9.21
CA ILE A 69 3.20 -4.26 -9.26
C ILE A 69 4.64 -4.76 -9.12
N LEU A 70 5.50 -4.39 -10.07
CA LEU A 70 6.92 -4.67 -10.00
C LEU A 70 7.58 -3.67 -9.05
N ASP A 71 8.27 -4.17 -8.03
CA ASP A 71 9.17 -3.38 -7.20
C ASP A 71 10.54 -3.33 -7.88
N LEU A 72 10.87 -2.17 -8.46
CA LEU A 72 12.14 -1.92 -9.16
C LEU A 72 13.26 -1.45 -8.21
N GLY A 73 12.90 -1.22 -6.94
CA GLY A 73 13.85 -0.79 -5.92
C GLY A 73 14.35 0.64 -6.09
N TYR A 74 15.48 0.92 -5.44
CA TYR A 74 16.10 2.25 -5.48
C TYR A 74 16.99 2.42 -6.71
N ALA A 75 16.80 3.53 -7.43
CA ALA A 75 17.63 3.93 -8.56
C ALA A 75 18.10 5.38 -8.42
N LYS A 76 19.20 5.71 -9.07
CA LYS A 76 19.80 7.04 -9.04
C LYS A 76 19.50 7.82 -10.31
N SER A 77 19.44 9.12 -10.19
CA SER A 77 19.36 10.03 -11.33
C SER A 77 20.41 9.70 -12.38
N GLY A 78 19.97 9.53 -13.61
CA GLY A 78 20.81 9.09 -14.74
C GLY A 78 20.82 7.58 -15.00
N ASP A 79 20.29 6.76 -14.07
CA ASP A 79 20.12 5.33 -14.33
C ASP A 79 19.06 5.10 -15.42
N VAL A 80 19.20 3.96 -16.08
CA VAL A 80 18.21 3.46 -17.04
C VAL A 80 17.76 2.07 -16.57
N ILE A 81 16.46 1.93 -16.33
CA ILE A 81 15.87 0.64 -15.97
C ILE A 81 15.22 0.05 -17.22
N ARG A 82 15.55 -1.19 -17.56
CA ARG A 82 14.95 -1.95 -18.65
C ARG A 82 14.21 -3.15 -18.12
N ILE A 83 12.96 -3.31 -18.55
CA ILE A 83 12.15 -4.49 -18.25
C ILE A 83 12.00 -5.28 -19.53
N LYS A 84 12.56 -6.49 -19.55
CA LYS A 84 12.60 -7.39 -20.70
C LYS A 84 11.66 -8.57 -20.49
N ASN A 85 11.13 -9.12 -21.57
CA ASN A 85 10.41 -10.39 -21.54
C ASN A 85 10.99 -11.39 -22.55
N SER A 86 10.98 -12.67 -22.19
CA SER A 86 11.56 -13.74 -23.00
C SER A 86 10.74 -14.07 -24.27
N ASN A 87 9.46 -13.71 -24.29
CA ASN A 87 8.56 -13.99 -25.41
C ASN A 87 8.65 -12.93 -26.53
N ASN A 88 9.48 -11.91 -26.33
CA ASN A 88 9.66 -10.81 -27.28
C ASN A 88 8.32 -10.15 -27.69
N GLU A 89 7.36 -10.09 -26.79
CA GLU A 89 6.09 -9.37 -26.95
C GLU A 89 6.24 -7.93 -26.45
N ARG A 90 5.37 -7.03 -26.91
CA ARG A 90 5.28 -5.67 -26.37
C ARG A 90 4.57 -5.73 -25.03
N VAL A 91 5.20 -5.19 -24.00
CA VAL A 91 4.65 -5.05 -22.67
C VAL A 91 4.60 -3.56 -22.33
N ASP A 92 3.41 -2.99 -22.35
CA ASP A 92 3.24 -1.58 -21.96
C ASP A 92 3.33 -1.47 -20.44
N ILE A 93 4.21 -0.58 -19.97
CA ILE A 93 4.38 -0.29 -18.54
C ILE A 93 3.94 1.12 -18.21
N THR A 94 3.46 1.31 -16.99
CA THR A 94 3.34 2.62 -16.33
C THR A 94 4.28 2.61 -15.14
N ALA A 95 5.31 3.44 -15.19
CA ALA A 95 6.30 3.54 -14.14
C ALA A 95 5.94 4.63 -13.14
N TYR A 96 6.28 4.42 -11.88
CA TYR A 96 6.00 5.32 -10.76
C TYR A 96 7.25 5.52 -9.93
N GLN A 97 7.41 6.74 -9.44
CA GLN A 97 8.37 7.08 -8.39
C GLN A 97 7.63 7.28 -7.07
N LEU A 98 8.16 6.75 -5.97
CA LEU A 98 7.64 6.96 -4.62
C LEU A 98 8.12 8.30 -4.07
N ASN A 99 7.17 9.14 -3.68
CA ASN A 99 7.45 10.34 -2.90
C ASN A 99 7.55 9.98 -1.41
N MET A 100 8.75 10.01 -0.88
CA MET A 100 9.02 9.67 0.51
C MET A 100 8.41 10.66 1.49
N ASP A 101 8.37 11.95 1.17
CA ASP A 101 7.78 12.97 2.05
C ASP A 101 6.26 12.78 2.18
N ALA A 102 5.59 12.40 1.10
CA ALA A 102 4.16 12.06 1.13
C ALA A 102 3.91 10.77 1.95
N LEU A 103 4.78 9.78 1.82
CA LEU A 103 4.72 8.55 2.62
C LEU A 103 4.95 8.83 4.10
N ASP A 104 5.96 9.62 4.44
CA ASP A 104 6.28 9.98 5.82
C ASP A 104 5.13 10.78 6.46
N THR A 105 4.54 11.74 5.74
CA THR A 105 3.36 12.48 6.20
C THR A 105 2.19 11.55 6.52
N ALA A 106 1.90 10.61 5.62
CA ALA A 106 0.84 9.63 5.84
C ALA A 106 1.13 8.72 7.04
N TYR A 107 2.37 8.28 7.17
CA TYR A 107 2.83 7.45 8.30
C TYR A 107 2.73 8.21 9.63
N GLU A 108 3.21 9.45 9.69
CA GLU A 108 3.13 10.29 10.89
C GLU A 108 1.67 10.52 11.32
N THR A 109 0.76 10.74 10.36
CA THR A 109 -0.67 10.89 10.64
C THR A 109 -1.24 9.61 11.28
N LEU A 110 -0.97 8.45 10.70
CA LEU A 110 -1.42 7.17 11.24
C LEU A 110 -0.80 6.82 12.59
N ASN A 111 0.44 7.26 12.82
CA ASN A 111 1.19 6.95 14.02
C ASN A 111 1.07 8.02 15.12
N SER A 112 0.33 9.10 14.86
CA SER A 112 0.19 10.21 15.81
C SER A 112 -0.47 9.78 17.11
N GLN A 113 -1.45 8.88 17.02
CA GLN A 113 -2.12 8.27 18.17
C GLN A 113 -2.37 6.79 17.87
N THR A 114 -1.79 5.92 18.65
CA THR A 114 -1.91 4.47 18.46
C THR A 114 -2.61 3.81 19.63
N MET A 115 -3.38 2.77 19.35
CA MET A 115 -3.99 1.94 20.38
C MET A 115 -2.92 1.08 21.07
N GLU A 116 -2.90 1.09 22.40
CA GLU A 116 -2.10 0.17 23.20
C GLU A 116 -2.81 -1.19 23.26
N LEU A 117 -2.20 -2.21 22.64
CA LEU A 117 -2.76 -3.56 22.65
C LEU A 117 -2.65 -4.19 24.04
N THR A 118 -3.76 -4.67 24.57
CA THR A 118 -3.82 -5.44 25.83
C THR A 118 -3.90 -6.95 25.58
N SER A 119 -4.46 -7.37 24.45
CA SER A 119 -4.49 -8.77 24.02
C SER A 119 -4.64 -8.84 22.49
N PHE A 120 -4.01 -9.88 21.91
CA PHE A 120 -4.11 -10.14 20.47
C PHE A 120 -4.21 -11.64 20.21
N SER A 121 -5.20 -12.03 19.41
CA SER A 121 -5.35 -13.37 18.84
C SER A 121 -6.03 -13.30 17.49
N ASP A 122 -6.10 -14.41 16.77
CA ASP A 122 -6.71 -14.49 15.45
C ASP A 122 -8.20 -14.10 15.41
N ARG A 123 -8.87 -14.14 16.56
CA ARG A 123 -10.31 -13.88 16.66
C ARG A 123 -10.69 -12.79 17.66
N LYS A 124 -9.73 -12.26 18.39
CA LYS A 124 -9.99 -11.25 19.39
C LYS A 124 -8.80 -10.32 19.55
N ILE A 125 -9.07 -9.04 19.45
CA ILE A 125 -8.11 -7.96 19.66
C ILE A 125 -8.70 -7.03 20.71
N THR A 126 -7.93 -6.69 21.73
CA THR A 126 -8.33 -5.71 22.73
C THR A 126 -7.22 -4.71 22.98
N GLY A 127 -7.59 -3.49 23.29
CA GLY A 127 -6.63 -2.44 23.62
C GLY A 127 -7.31 -1.19 24.16
N THR A 128 -6.50 -0.22 24.49
CA THR A 128 -6.94 1.09 24.99
C THR A 128 -6.32 2.19 24.14
N ILE A 129 -7.02 3.31 24.02
CA ILE A 129 -6.50 4.50 23.37
C ILE A 129 -6.95 5.74 24.13
N ASP A 130 -6.05 6.72 24.26
CA ASP A 130 -6.37 8.04 24.82
C ASP A 130 -6.40 9.04 23.65
N VAL A 131 -7.59 9.38 23.19
CA VAL A 131 -7.81 10.21 21.99
C VAL A 131 -7.75 11.69 22.39
N GLU A 132 -6.76 12.40 21.86
CA GLU A 132 -6.61 13.84 22.10
C GLU A 132 -7.65 14.68 21.34
N LYS A 133 -8.03 14.24 20.15
CA LYS A 133 -9.01 14.89 19.28
C LYS A 133 -9.84 13.86 18.56
N ALA A 134 -11.17 14.02 18.64
CA ALA A 134 -12.13 13.15 17.96
C ALA A 134 -11.74 12.88 16.48
N GLY A 135 -11.82 11.63 16.08
CA GLY A 135 -11.42 11.16 14.75
C GLY A 135 -11.73 9.69 14.55
N ASN A 136 -11.13 9.08 13.54
CA ASN A 136 -11.32 7.68 13.25
C ASN A 136 -10.08 6.86 13.65
N LEU A 137 -10.30 5.82 14.45
CA LEU A 137 -9.30 4.78 14.68
C LEU A 137 -9.35 3.80 13.52
N VAL A 138 -8.24 3.67 12.78
CA VAL A 138 -8.11 2.78 11.63
C VAL A 138 -7.34 1.52 12.01
N PHE A 139 -7.86 0.38 11.64
CA PHE A 139 -7.19 -0.91 11.80
C PHE A 139 -6.70 -1.41 10.45
N SER A 140 -5.46 -1.91 10.37
CA SER A 140 -4.92 -2.59 9.18
C SER A 140 -5.52 -3.99 9.00
N ILE A 141 -6.84 -4.10 9.15
CA ILE A 141 -7.64 -5.31 9.06
C ILE A 141 -8.67 -5.08 7.95
N ALA A 142 -8.79 -6.04 7.03
CA ALA A 142 -9.80 -5.98 5.97
C ALA A 142 -11.20 -5.88 6.55
N ARG A 143 -12.04 -5.01 5.96
CA ARG A 143 -13.46 -4.91 6.32
C ARG A 143 -14.19 -6.10 5.72
N GLU A 144 -14.36 -7.13 6.52
CA GLU A 144 -15.06 -8.37 6.18
C GLU A 144 -16.27 -8.58 7.10
N ASP A 145 -17.27 -9.30 6.60
CA ASP A 145 -18.36 -9.80 7.43
C ASP A 145 -17.80 -10.77 8.48
N GLY A 146 -18.11 -10.56 9.72
CA GLY A 146 -17.61 -11.40 10.82
C GLY A 146 -16.87 -10.64 11.89
N TRP A 147 -16.34 -9.46 11.59
CA TRP A 147 -15.81 -8.56 12.61
C TRP A 147 -16.90 -7.74 13.27
N THR A 148 -16.97 -7.84 14.60
CA THR A 148 -17.78 -6.96 15.46
C THR A 148 -16.83 -6.10 16.29
N VAL A 149 -17.10 -4.80 16.33
CA VAL A 149 -16.29 -3.84 17.08
C VAL A 149 -17.08 -3.31 18.27
N TYR A 150 -16.42 -3.24 19.42
CA TYR A 150 -16.97 -2.65 20.63
C TYR A 150 -16.07 -1.48 21.04
N VAL A 151 -16.72 -0.34 21.34
CA VAL A 151 -16.10 0.83 21.95
C VAL A 151 -16.74 1.03 23.32
N ASP A 152 -15.93 1.01 24.37
CA ASP A 152 -16.39 1.12 25.76
C ASP A 152 -17.48 0.09 26.13
N GLY A 153 -17.33 -1.13 25.62
CA GLY A 153 -18.27 -2.24 25.81
C GLY A 153 -19.57 -2.13 25.02
N LYS A 154 -19.75 -1.10 24.20
CA LYS A 154 -20.91 -0.93 23.32
C LYS A 154 -20.55 -1.33 21.89
N GLU A 155 -21.37 -2.20 21.31
CA GLU A 155 -21.26 -2.55 19.90
C GLU A 155 -21.39 -1.29 19.02
N THR A 156 -20.41 -1.11 18.14
CA THR A 156 -20.31 0.04 17.26
C THR A 156 -20.16 -0.46 15.82
N GLU A 157 -21.03 0.03 14.93
CA GLU A 157 -20.94 -0.32 13.50
C GLU A 157 -19.66 0.25 12.93
N PRO A 158 -18.76 -0.62 12.40
CA PRO A 158 -17.52 -0.13 11.83
C PRO A 158 -17.74 0.48 10.45
N GLU A 159 -17.04 1.56 10.19
CA GLU A 159 -16.93 2.21 8.89
C GLU A 159 -15.83 1.54 8.04
N THR A 160 -15.79 1.87 6.77
CA THR A 160 -14.73 1.42 5.86
C THR A 160 -13.80 2.58 5.55
N PHE A 161 -12.52 2.43 5.85
CA PHE A 161 -11.48 3.38 5.49
C PHE A 161 -10.77 2.92 4.22
N ALA A 162 -10.59 3.83 3.24
CA ALA A 162 -9.96 3.57 1.94
C ALA A 162 -10.52 2.32 1.22
N GLU A 163 -11.84 2.12 1.31
CA GLU A 163 -12.59 1.00 0.71
C GLU A 163 -12.12 -0.42 1.13
N ALA A 164 -11.23 -0.51 2.10
CA ALA A 164 -10.58 -1.78 2.44
C ALA A 164 -10.53 -2.08 3.95
N PHE A 165 -10.28 -1.10 4.79
CA PHE A 165 -9.92 -1.30 6.18
C PHE A 165 -11.06 -0.98 7.15
N ILE A 166 -11.06 -1.65 8.29
CA ILE A 166 -11.98 -1.32 9.40
C ILE A 166 -11.59 0.02 10.01
N SER A 167 -12.56 0.91 10.20
CA SER A 167 -12.39 2.10 11.03
C SER A 167 -13.58 2.30 11.97
N VAL A 168 -13.35 2.99 13.09
CA VAL A 168 -14.41 3.37 14.03
C VAL A 168 -14.23 4.81 14.47
N PRO A 169 -15.31 5.60 14.48
CA PRO A 169 -15.27 6.96 14.99
C PRO A 169 -15.10 6.95 16.52
N LEU A 170 -14.17 7.74 17.02
CA LEU A 170 -13.94 7.94 18.45
C LEU A 170 -14.09 9.42 18.80
N THR A 171 -14.62 9.67 19.99
CA THR A 171 -14.59 11.00 20.61
C THR A 171 -13.24 11.23 21.28
N ASP A 172 -12.99 12.44 21.75
CA ASP A 172 -11.87 12.72 22.65
C ASP A 172 -12.05 12.01 24.00
N GLY A 173 -10.93 11.57 24.58
CA GLY A 173 -10.86 10.84 25.84
C GLY A 173 -10.37 9.41 25.72
N LYS A 174 -10.46 8.69 26.84
CA LYS A 174 -10.02 7.29 26.92
C LYS A 174 -11.11 6.35 26.46
N HIS A 175 -10.73 5.38 25.63
CA HIS A 175 -11.62 4.35 25.14
C HIS A 175 -11.01 2.97 25.30
N ASP A 176 -11.87 2.01 25.68
CA ASP A 176 -11.58 0.58 25.61
C ASP A 176 -12.12 0.04 24.28
N ILE A 177 -11.25 -0.61 23.52
CA ILE A 177 -11.55 -1.13 22.17
C ILE A 177 -11.47 -2.65 22.17
N GLU A 178 -12.49 -3.29 21.60
CA GLU A 178 -12.50 -4.74 21.41
C GLU A 178 -13.02 -5.08 20.00
N LEU A 179 -12.27 -5.92 19.29
CA LEU A 179 -12.68 -6.52 18.02
C LEU A 179 -12.83 -8.02 18.22
N ILE A 180 -13.97 -8.58 17.79
CA ILE A 180 -14.25 -10.02 17.85
C ILE A 180 -14.59 -10.51 16.44
N TYR A 181 -13.91 -11.57 16.01
CA TYR A 181 -14.22 -12.24 14.75
C TYR A 181 -15.06 -13.48 14.98
N THR A 182 -16.20 -13.53 14.31
CA THR A 182 -17.08 -14.70 14.23
C THR A 182 -17.17 -15.14 12.77
N THR A 183 -16.84 -16.38 12.49
CA THR A 183 -16.90 -16.90 11.12
C THR A 183 -18.33 -16.79 10.59
N PRO A 184 -18.58 -16.11 9.45
CA PRO A 184 -19.91 -15.99 8.88
C PRO A 184 -20.52 -17.35 8.57
N GLY A 185 -21.77 -17.56 9.00
CA GLY A 185 -22.50 -18.80 8.70
C GLY A 185 -22.32 -19.95 9.70
N LEU A 186 -21.71 -19.69 10.85
CA LEU A 186 -21.69 -20.62 12.00
C LEU A 186 -22.76 -20.26 13.03
#